data_23bc8e260695fed5fc899716a9a573b8
#
_entry.id   23bc8e260695fed5fc899716a9a573b8
#
_cell.length_a   1.000
_cell.length_b   1.000
_cell.length_c   1.000
_cell.angle_alpha   90.00
_cell.angle_beta   90.00
_cell.angle_gamma   90.00
#
_symmetry.space_group_name_H-M   'P 1'
#
loop_
_entity.id
_entity.type
_entity.pdbx_description
1 polymer ?
#
loop_
_entity_poly.entity_id
_entity_poly.type
_entity_poly.pdbx_seq_one_letter_code
_entity_poly.pdbx_strand_id
1 'polypeptide(L)'
;WWGQLVSNPLAKSHNHITPSMATWIGVSSGTRGLNFNYLGNKNICGAELYIDRGEDSQDENKSIFEQLKIHQEMINNKVSFPIDWQRLDNRRASRIIINFEGGYRATEEEWPQLQEKMIDAMNQLEAALRPEIKKIKL
;
A
#
# COMPACT_ATOMS: atom_id res chain seq x y z
N TRP A 1 -5.67 -12.44 -11.97
CA TRP A 1 -5.55 -11.08 -11.45
C TRP A 1 -4.10 -10.73 -11.09
N TRP A 2 -3.53 -11.37 -10.06
CA TRP A 2 -2.17 -11.04 -9.63
C TRP A 2 -1.11 -11.35 -10.68
N GLY A 3 -1.30 -12.43 -11.46
CA GLY A 3 -0.36 -12.77 -12.51
C GLY A 3 -0.20 -11.68 -13.54
N GLN A 4 -1.28 -11.01 -13.93
CA GLN A 4 -1.23 -9.88 -14.85
C GLN A 4 -0.51 -8.69 -14.22
N LEU A 5 -0.82 -8.38 -12.94
CA LEU A 5 -0.23 -7.22 -12.25
C LEU A 5 1.28 -7.39 -12.08
N VAL A 6 1.74 -8.51 -11.55
CA VAL A 6 3.18 -8.72 -11.30
C VAL A 6 4.00 -8.88 -12.59
N SER A 7 3.34 -9.25 -13.70
CA SER A 7 3.98 -9.34 -15.01
C SER A 7 4.16 -7.98 -15.68
N ASN A 8 3.51 -6.93 -15.19
CA ASN A 8 3.66 -5.60 -15.74
C ASN A 8 5.02 -5.03 -15.31
N PRO A 9 5.90 -4.62 -16.27
CA PRO A 9 7.22 -4.09 -15.91
C PRO A 9 7.19 -2.87 -15.01
N LEU A 10 6.09 -2.12 -15.01
CA LEU A 10 5.94 -0.93 -14.17
C LEU A 10 5.68 -1.26 -12.70
N ALA A 11 5.26 -2.49 -12.37
CA ALA A 11 5.09 -2.94 -10.99
C ALA A 11 6.43 -3.36 -10.37
N LYS A 12 7.41 -2.50 -10.43
CA LYS A 12 8.85 -2.77 -10.19
C LYS A 12 9.16 -3.53 -8.91
N SER A 13 8.62 -3.06 -7.77
CA SER A 13 8.92 -3.65 -6.46
C SER A 13 8.30 -5.03 -6.28
N HIS A 14 7.29 -5.37 -7.07
CA HIS A 14 6.48 -6.58 -6.91
C HIS A 14 6.65 -7.60 -8.04
N ASN A 15 7.48 -7.34 -9.03
CA ASN A 15 7.65 -8.23 -10.19
C ASN A 15 8.14 -9.63 -9.81
N HIS A 16 8.89 -9.77 -8.71
CA HIS A 16 9.45 -11.05 -8.27
C HIS A 16 8.45 -11.90 -7.48
N ILE A 17 7.26 -11.38 -7.18
CA ILE A 17 6.30 -12.08 -6.34
C ILE A 17 5.58 -13.14 -7.15
N THR A 18 5.46 -14.35 -6.59
CA THR A 18 4.66 -15.43 -7.16
C THR A 18 3.17 -15.13 -6.94
N PRO A 19 2.35 -15.12 -8.01
CA PRO A 19 0.92 -14.92 -7.88
C PRO A 19 0.28 -15.95 -6.96
N SER A 20 -0.70 -15.53 -6.16
CA SER A 20 -1.41 -16.38 -5.22
C SER A 20 -2.90 -16.05 -5.23
N MET A 21 -3.68 -16.78 -4.42
CA MET A 21 -5.11 -16.51 -4.23
C MET A 21 -5.38 -15.56 -3.06
N ALA A 22 -4.34 -14.99 -2.48
CA ALA A 22 -4.48 -14.03 -1.39
C ALA A 22 -5.15 -12.73 -1.86
N THR A 23 -5.74 -12.00 -0.93
CA THR A 23 -6.36 -10.70 -1.19
C THR A 23 -5.35 -9.55 -1.20
N TRP A 24 -4.10 -9.85 -0.89
CA TRP A 24 -3.01 -8.88 -0.92
C TRP A 24 -1.70 -9.55 -1.31
N ILE A 25 -0.81 -8.76 -1.89
CA ILE A 25 0.59 -9.15 -2.11
C ILE A 25 1.48 -7.96 -1.71
N GLY A 26 2.59 -8.25 -1.07
CA GLY A 26 3.41 -7.17 -0.54
C GLY A 26 4.89 -7.45 -0.50
N VAL A 27 5.65 -6.37 -0.36
CA VAL A 27 7.11 -6.38 -0.16
C VAL A 27 7.47 -5.48 1.00
N SER A 28 8.56 -5.78 1.68
CA SER A 28 9.08 -4.92 2.73
C SER A 28 9.55 -3.58 2.17
N SER A 29 9.30 -2.51 2.93
CA SER A 29 9.84 -1.18 2.63
C SER A 29 11.36 -1.08 2.87
N GLY A 30 11.96 -2.12 3.46
CA GLY A 30 13.31 -2.07 4.00
C GLY A 30 13.34 -1.87 5.52
N THR A 31 12.24 -1.47 6.11
CA THR A 31 12.04 -1.34 7.55
C THR A 31 11.09 -2.44 8.01
N ARG A 32 11.49 -3.27 8.97
CA ARG A 32 10.68 -4.39 9.45
C ARG A 32 9.30 -3.90 9.92
N GLY A 33 8.27 -4.57 9.43
CA GLY A 33 6.89 -4.26 9.80
C GLY A 33 6.22 -3.17 8.98
N LEU A 34 6.94 -2.54 8.06
CA LEU A 34 6.37 -1.57 7.12
C LEU A 34 6.45 -2.15 5.71
N ASN A 35 5.30 -2.55 5.19
CA ASN A 35 5.21 -3.22 3.90
C ASN A 35 4.37 -2.43 2.91
N PHE A 36 4.79 -2.41 1.66
CA PHE A 36 3.98 -1.89 0.56
C PHE A 36 3.20 -3.04 -0.05
N ASN A 37 1.88 -2.98 0.05
CA ASN A 37 0.97 -4.02 -0.41
C ASN A 37 0.06 -3.54 -1.52
N TYR A 38 -0.15 -4.38 -2.54
CA TYR A 38 -1.32 -4.27 -3.40
C TYR A 38 -2.47 -5.03 -2.75
N LEU A 39 -3.65 -4.44 -2.80
CA LEU A 39 -4.88 -5.05 -2.32
C LEU A 39 -5.79 -5.37 -3.49
N GLY A 40 -6.38 -6.55 -3.48
CA GLY A 40 -7.33 -6.94 -4.50
C GLY A 40 -8.33 -7.91 -3.93
N ASN A 41 -9.55 -7.43 -3.66
CA ASN A 41 -10.67 -8.28 -3.31
C ASN A 41 -11.73 -8.24 -4.40
N LYS A 42 -12.92 -8.78 -4.11
CA LYS A 42 -14.00 -8.89 -5.10
C LYS A 42 -14.41 -7.56 -5.69
N ASN A 43 -14.46 -6.50 -4.88
CA ASN A 43 -15.10 -5.24 -5.24
C ASN A 43 -14.20 -4.02 -5.07
N ILE A 44 -13.05 -4.15 -4.42
CA ILE A 44 -12.14 -3.05 -4.12
C ILE A 44 -10.71 -3.49 -4.42
N CYS A 45 -9.92 -2.59 -4.95
CA CYS A 45 -8.49 -2.78 -5.12
C CYS A 45 -7.73 -1.51 -4.73
N GLY A 46 -6.42 -1.61 -4.54
CA GLY A 46 -5.64 -0.46 -4.14
C GLY A 46 -4.19 -0.74 -3.84
N ALA A 47 -3.54 0.26 -3.26
CA ALA A 47 -2.16 0.23 -2.83
C ALA A 47 -2.05 0.82 -1.44
N GLU A 48 -1.24 0.24 -0.56
CA GLU A 48 -1.10 0.71 0.82
C GLU A 48 0.31 0.60 1.33
N LEU A 49 0.63 1.43 2.33
CA LEU A 49 1.67 1.14 3.31
C LEU A 49 0.98 0.55 4.53
N TYR A 50 1.30 -0.68 4.87
CA TYR A 50 0.76 -1.38 6.05
C TYR A 50 1.81 -1.36 7.17
N ILE A 51 1.41 -0.85 8.34
CA ILE A 51 2.30 -0.64 9.48
C ILE A 51 1.93 -1.62 10.58
N ASP A 52 2.73 -2.67 10.76
CA ASP A 52 2.54 -3.65 11.81
C ASP A 52 3.86 -4.35 12.15
N ARG A 53 4.46 -3.98 13.26
CA ARG A 53 5.74 -4.51 13.70
C ARG A 53 5.61 -5.81 14.51
N GLY A 54 4.39 -6.33 14.66
CA GLY A 54 4.15 -7.64 15.28
C GLY A 54 3.44 -7.58 16.63
N GLU A 55 3.52 -8.67 17.39
CA GLU A 55 2.88 -8.74 18.72
C GLU A 55 3.37 -7.61 19.62
N ASP A 56 2.46 -7.09 20.44
CA ASP A 56 2.74 -6.04 21.43
C ASP A 56 3.26 -4.73 20.83
N SER A 57 3.06 -4.51 19.53
CA SER A 57 3.57 -3.33 18.82
C SER A 57 2.54 -2.24 18.58
N GLN A 58 1.36 -2.30 19.19
CA GLN A 58 0.30 -1.33 18.93
C GLN A 58 0.77 0.12 19.14
N ASP A 59 1.40 0.42 20.26
CA ASP A 59 1.86 1.78 20.55
C ASP A 59 2.96 2.22 19.58
N GLU A 60 3.87 1.33 19.24
CA GLU A 60 4.93 1.59 18.28
C GLU A 60 4.36 1.87 16.89
N ASN A 61 3.39 1.05 16.45
CA ASN A 61 2.72 1.24 15.16
C ASN A 61 2.00 2.60 15.09
N LYS A 62 1.35 3.02 16.16
CA LYS A 62 0.68 4.31 16.23
C LYS A 62 1.69 5.45 16.22
N SER A 63 2.82 5.29 16.89
CA SER A 63 3.91 6.27 16.86
C SER A 63 4.48 6.45 15.45
N ILE A 64 4.70 5.34 14.74
CA ILE A 64 5.17 5.38 13.35
C ILE A 64 4.17 6.11 12.47
N PHE A 65 2.89 5.75 12.58
CA PHE A 65 1.82 6.41 11.84
C PHE A 65 1.81 7.93 12.09
N GLU A 66 1.88 8.34 13.34
CA GLU A 66 1.87 9.77 13.69
C GLU A 66 3.12 10.50 13.19
N GLN A 67 4.28 9.87 13.21
CA GLN A 67 5.50 10.46 12.64
C GLN A 67 5.36 10.73 11.14
N LEU A 68 4.74 9.80 10.41
CA LEU A 68 4.46 9.99 8.98
C LEU A 68 3.37 11.04 8.77
N LYS A 69 2.35 11.07 9.62
CA LYS A 69 1.21 11.99 9.50
C LYS A 69 1.60 13.45 9.70
N ILE A 70 2.67 13.73 10.44
CA ILE A 70 3.21 15.10 10.54
C ILE A 70 3.47 15.69 9.15
N HIS A 71 3.86 14.85 8.19
CA HIS A 71 4.15 15.26 6.81
C HIS A 71 2.98 14.99 5.85
N GLN A 72 1.77 14.82 6.37
CA GLN A 72 0.59 14.43 5.58
C GLN A 72 0.33 15.35 4.40
N GLU A 73 0.37 16.65 4.62
CA GLU A 73 0.11 17.61 3.55
C GLU A 73 1.12 17.50 2.42
N MET A 74 2.40 17.42 2.76
CA MET A 74 3.46 17.26 1.78
C MET A 74 3.32 15.96 1.01
N ILE A 75 3.04 14.86 1.70
CA ILE A 75 2.87 13.54 1.08
C ILE A 75 1.64 13.55 0.16
N ASN A 76 0.51 14.07 0.63
CA ASN A 76 -0.70 14.17 -0.19
C ASN A 76 -0.47 14.97 -1.47
N ASN A 77 0.34 16.04 -1.40
CA ASN A 77 0.64 16.88 -2.55
C ASN A 77 1.53 16.19 -3.60
N LYS A 78 2.29 15.17 -3.20
CA LYS A 78 3.15 14.40 -4.11
C LYS A 78 2.41 13.27 -4.82
N VAL A 79 1.19 12.97 -4.40
CA VAL A 79 0.40 11.84 -4.91
C VAL A 79 -0.85 12.39 -5.60
N SER A 80 -1.11 11.93 -6.83
CA SER A 80 -2.24 12.42 -7.62
C SER A 80 -3.58 11.75 -7.28
N PHE A 81 -3.58 10.79 -6.36
CA PHE A 81 -4.77 10.07 -5.89
C PHE A 81 -5.10 10.48 -4.46
N PRO A 82 -6.38 10.47 -4.06
CA PRO A 82 -6.73 10.67 -2.65
C PRO A 82 -6.12 9.58 -1.77
N ILE A 83 -5.49 9.97 -0.68
CA ILE A 83 -4.91 9.04 0.29
C ILE A 83 -5.80 9.01 1.51
N ASP A 84 -6.14 7.82 1.97
CA ASP A 84 -6.86 7.60 3.22
C ASP A 84 -5.85 7.22 4.31
N TRP A 85 -5.73 8.10 5.31
CA TRP A 85 -4.83 7.92 6.45
C TRP A 85 -5.60 7.22 7.58
N GLN A 86 -5.37 5.92 7.76
CA GLN A 86 -6.14 5.10 8.70
C GLN A 86 -5.29 4.69 9.90
N ARG A 87 -5.46 5.40 11.00
CA ARG A 87 -4.78 5.05 12.25
C ARG A 87 -5.25 3.71 12.82
N LEU A 88 -6.52 3.38 12.63
CA LEU A 88 -7.14 2.13 13.10
C LEU A 88 -7.02 1.94 14.62
N ASP A 89 -7.61 2.88 15.38
CA ASP A 89 -7.46 2.91 16.85
C ASP A 89 -7.88 1.63 17.55
N ASN A 90 -8.78 0.85 16.95
CA ASN A 90 -9.27 -0.42 17.49
C ASN A 90 -8.46 -1.63 17.03
N ARG A 91 -7.34 -1.42 16.33
CA ARG A 91 -6.49 -2.48 15.80
C ARG A 91 -5.02 -2.22 16.15
N ARG A 92 -4.23 -3.29 16.14
CA ARG A 92 -2.79 -3.19 16.33
C ARG A 92 -2.12 -2.39 15.20
N ALA A 93 -2.48 -2.70 13.96
CA ALA A 93 -1.91 -2.09 12.76
C ALA A 93 -2.43 -0.68 12.48
N SER A 94 -1.74 0.04 11.63
CA SER A 94 -2.19 1.26 10.98
C SER A 94 -1.88 1.17 9.49
N ARG A 95 -2.53 1.98 8.66
CA ARG A 95 -2.25 1.97 7.24
C ARG A 95 -2.48 3.32 6.56
N ILE A 96 -1.80 3.50 5.45
CA ILE A 96 -1.93 4.66 4.56
C ILE A 96 -2.27 4.08 3.20
N ILE A 97 -3.48 4.33 2.69
CA ILE A 97 -4.05 3.56 1.59
C ILE A 97 -4.69 4.44 0.51
N ILE A 98 -4.54 4.00 -0.74
CA ILE A 98 -5.24 4.53 -1.89
C ILE A 98 -6.14 3.41 -2.41
N ASN A 99 -7.46 3.63 -2.37
CA ASN A 99 -8.46 2.65 -2.78
C ASN A 99 -9.11 3.03 -4.10
N PHE A 100 -9.45 2.01 -4.89
CA PHE A 100 -10.26 2.15 -6.10
C PHE A 100 -11.47 1.23 -6.01
N GLU A 101 -12.59 1.67 -6.54
CA GLU A 101 -13.76 0.82 -6.74
C GLU A 101 -13.47 -0.17 -7.87
N GLY A 102 -13.96 -1.41 -7.71
CA GLY A 102 -13.70 -2.50 -8.64
C GLY A 102 -12.59 -3.41 -8.10
N GLY A 103 -12.72 -4.70 -8.43
CA GLY A 103 -11.79 -5.71 -8.00
C GLY A 103 -11.85 -6.88 -8.96
N TYR A 104 -11.47 -8.10 -8.53
CA TYR A 104 -11.40 -9.23 -9.44
C TYR A 104 -12.78 -9.73 -9.92
N ARG A 105 -13.91 -9.24 -9.36
CA ARG A 105 -15.25 -9.47 -9.90
C ARG A 105 -15.60 -8.56 -11.09
N ALA A 106 -14.85 -7.49 -11.32
CA ALA A 106 -14.96 -6.73 -12.55
C ALA A 106 -14.68 -7.66 -13.74
N THR A 107 -15.16 -7.31 -14.93
CA THR A 107 -14.87 -8.12 -16.11
C THR A 107 -13.36 -8.14 -16.37
N GLU A 108 -12.86 -9.25 -16.92
CA GLU A 108 -11.44 -9.37 -17.25
C GLU A 108 -10.97 -8.26 -18.21
N GLU A 109 -11.89 -7.71 -19.00
CA GLU A 109 -11.62 -6.57 -19.88
C GLU A 109 -11.31 -5.28 -19.12
N GLU A 110 -11.86 -5.14 -17.91
CA GLU A 110 -11.64 -3.98 -17.04
C GLU A 110 -10.39 -4.13 -16.17
N TRP A 111 -9.89 -5.35 -15.96
CA TRP A 111 -8.73 -5.61 -15.10
C TRP A 111 -7.49 -4.80 -15.47
N PRO A 112 -7.09 -4.70 -16.76
CA PRO A 112 -5.90 -3.93 -17.09
C PRO A 112 -5.96 -2.47 -16.64
N GLN A 113 -7.10 -1.81 -16.78
CA GLN A 113 -7.28 -0.42 -16.36
C GLN A 113 -7.19 -0.27 -14.85
N LEU A 114 -7.82 -1.18 -14.10
CA LEU A 114 -7.75 -1.17 -12.65
C LEU A 114 -6.31 -1.40 -12.17
N GLN A 115 -5.62 -2.35 -12.77
CA GLN A 115 -4.25 -2.67 -12.40
C GLN A 115 -3.27 -1.55 -12.75
N GLU A 116 -3.48 -0.84 -13.86
CA GLU A 116 -2.69 0.34 -14.20
C GLU A 116 -2.82 1.43 -13.15
N LYS A 117 -4.03 1.68 -12.66
CA LYS A 117 -4.25 2.62 -11.56
C LYS A 117 -3.57 2.18 -10.27
N MET A 118 -3.65 0.91 -9.95
CA MET A 118 -2.99 0.34 -8.76
C MET A 118 -1.48 0.53 -8.83
N ILE A 119 -0.88 0.24 -9.99
CA ILE A 119 0.56 0.35 -10.20
C ILE A 119 1.00 1.80 -10.12
N ASP A 120 0.28 2.72 -10.74
CA ASP A 120 0.56 4.15 -10.68
C ASP A 120 0.46 4.64 -9.24
N ALA A 121 -0.60 4.27 -8.53
CA ALA A 121 -0.79 4.62 -7.13
C ALA A 121 0.35 4.09 -6.26
N MET A 122 0.76 2.84 -6.44
CA MET A 122 1.86 2.25 -5.68
C MET A 122 3.18 2.97 -5.94
N ASN A 123 3.49 3.25 -7.20
CA ASN A 123 4.73 3.94 -7.55
C ASN A 123 4.78 5.35 -6.94
N GLN A 124 3.67 6.07 -6.96
CA GLN A 124 3.59 7.40 -6.35
C GLN A 124 3.68 7.32 -4.82
N LEU A 125 2.99 6.34 -4.22
CA LEU A 125 2.99 6.13 -2.78
C LEU A 125 4.40 5.79 -2.27
N GLU A 126 5.08 4.87 -2.94
CA GLU A 126 6.47 4.51 -2.61
C GLU A 126 7.40 5.72 -2.73
N ALA A 127 7.30 6.48 -3.81
CA ALA A 127 8.14 7.65 -4.03
C ALA A 127 7.94 8.72 -2.95
N ALA A 128 6.71 8.91 -2.48
CA ALA A 128 6.37 9.88 -1.45
C ALA A 128 6.76 9.42 -0.05
N LEU A 129 6.60 8.12 0.26
CA LEU A 129 6.76 7.59 1.61
C LEU A 129 8.15 7.05 1.93
N ARG A 130 8.86 6.45 0.96
CA ARG A 130 10.18 5.85 1.23
C ARG A 130 11.18 6.82 1.87
N PRO A 131 11.32 8.08 1.41
CA PRO A 131 12.21 9.03 2.07
C PRO A 131 11.79 9.33 3.52
N GLU A 132 10.49 9.39 3.78
CA GLU A 132 9.96 9.68 5.11
C GLU A 132 10.10 8.48 6.05
N ILE A 133 9.95 7.26 5.54
CA ILE A 133 10.17 6.03 6.32
C ILE A 133 11.61 5.98 6.85
N LYS A 134 12.59 6.40 6.07
CA LYS A 134 14.00 6.41 6.47
C LYS A 134 14.28 7.36 7.64
N LYS A 135 13.42 8.34 7.86
CA LYS A 135 13.56 9.34 8.93
C LYS A 135 12.85 8.95 10.22
N ILE A 136 12.10 7.86 10.21
CA ILE A 136 11.34 7.42 11.39
C ILE A 136 12.29 7.01 12.51
N LYS A 137 11.96 7.45 13.72
CA LYS A 137 12.63 7.01 14.94
C LYS A 137 11.86 5.83 15.54
N LEU A 138 12.54 4.70 15.60
CA LEU A 138 11.96 3.44 16.10
C LEU A 138 12.28 3.22 17.59
#